data_30140c356fdfd5eeaeab50e8b72f38ad
#
_entry.id   30140c356fdfd5eeaeab50e8b72f38ad
#
_cell.length_a   1.000
_cell.length_b   1.000
_cell.length_c   1.000
_cell.angle_alpha   90.00
_cell.angle_beta   90.00
_cell.angle_gamma   90.00
#
_symmetry.space_group_name_H-M   'P 1'
#
loop_
_entity.id
_entity.type
_entity.pdbx_description
1 polymer ?
#
loop_
_entity_poly.entity_id
_entity_poly.type
_entity_poly.pdbx_seq_one_letter_code
_entity_poly.pdbx_strand_id
1 'polypeptide(L)'
;LLAIQTEKNLLLQKRLDMKILGIGNAIVDVICKVDDSYITQNNLTKSTMKLIFDENEFKKLLTNLKIEKTVSGGSVANSIVGISQLGNKVGFIGKISDDDLGGKYEEGLKKENVEYFYSKKKEELPTGTCLILVTPDSERTMCTFLGIAGKINEYDVNLKAIKKSEIIFLEGYLWDKGDPQKAFDKAINNSNKIAMT
;
A
#
# COMPACT_ATOMS: atom_id res chain seq x y z
N LEU A 1 44.93 -1.27 -4.80
CA LEU A 1 43.94 -0.61 -3.96
C LEU A 1 42.69 -0.19 -4.74
N LEU A 2 42.84 0.54 -5.88
CA LEU A 2 41.70 0.94 -6.71
C LEU A 2 40.89 -0.26 -7.27
N ALA A 3 41.58 -1.30 -7.77
CA ALA A 3 40.94 -2.50 -8.32
C ALA A 3 40.10 -3.25 -7.25
N ILE A 4 40.62 -3.34 -6.04
CA ILE A 4 39.92 -3.99 -4.92
C ILE A 4 38.68 -3.18 -4.51
N GLN A 5 38.77 -1.84 -4.56
CA GLN A 5 37.62 -0.97 -4.28
C GLN A 5 36.55 -1.05 -5.38
N THR A 6 36.96 -1.18 -6.63
CA THR A 6 36.07 -1.36 -7.79
C THR A 6 35.37 -2.71 -7.75
N GLU A 7 36.09 -3.79 -7.41
CA GLU A 7 35.52 -5.13 -7.22
C GLU A 7 34.54 -5.19 -6.03
N LYS A 8 34.88 -4.56 -4.89
CA LYS A 8 33.96 -4.43 -3.76
C LYS A 8 32.71 -3.66 -4.13
N ASN A 9 32.84 -2.57 -4.88
CA ASN A 9 31.69 -1.78 -5.33
C ASN A 9 30.83 -2.56 -6.35
N LEU A 10 31.44 -3.34 -7.25
CA LEU A 10 30.74 -4.22 -8.19
C LEU A 10 30.04 -5.39 -7.47
N LEU A 11 30.65 -5.96 -6.42
CA LEU A 11 30.07 -6.99 -5.58
C LEU A 11 28.93 -6.44 -4.70
N LEU A 12 29.02 -5.19 -4.23
CA LEU A 12 27.94 -4.50 -3.54
C LEU A 12 26.77 -4.18 -4.51
N GLN A 13 27.06 -3.70 -5.72
CA GLN A 13 26.04 -3.49 -6.75
C GLN A 13 25.35 -4.80 -7.19
N LYS A 14 26.07 -5.91 -7.26
CA LYS A 14 25.48 -7.25 -7.51
C LYS A 14 24.64 -7.80 -6.34
N ARG A 15 24.79 -7.25 -5.13
CA ARG A 15 24.00 -7.67 -3.95
C ARG A 15 22.67 -6.93 -3.80
N LEU A 16 22.53 -5.77 -4.44
CA LEU A 16 21.29 -4.98 -4.37
C LEU A 16 20.46 -5.25 -5.64
N ASP A 17 19.60 -6.27 -5.57
CA ASP A 17 18.74 -6.66 -6.70
C ASP A 17 17.54 -5.72 -6.90
N MET A 18 17.28 -4.81 -5.94
CA MET A 18 16.12 -3.96 -5.90
C MET A 18 16.50 -2.51 -5.58
N LYS A 19 15.96 -1.56 -6.34
CA LYS A 19 16.24 -0.14 -6.13
C LYS A 19 15.52 0.40 -4.90
N ILE A 20 14.22 0.18 -4.83
CA ILE A 20 13.38 0.67 -3.72
C ILE A 20 12.41 -0.43 -3.29
N LEU A 21 12.25 -0.58 -1.97
CA LEU A 21 11.24 -1.39 -1.34
C LEU A 21 10.28 -0.49 -0.56
N GLY A 22 9.02 -0.42 -0.98
CA GLY A 22 7.98 0.29 -0.25
C GLY A 22 7.41 -0.53 0.90
N ILE A 23 7.07 0.14 2.00
CA ILE A 23 6.30 -0.44 3.10
C ILE A 23 5.15 0.51 3.43
N GLY A 24 3.92 0.03 3.32
CA GLY A 24 2.74 0.89 3.50
C GLY A 24 1.43 0.13 3.54
N ASN A 25 0.34 0.88 3.58
CA ASN A 25 -1.01 0.34 3.54
C ASN A 25 -1.31 -0.27 2.17
N ALA A 26 -1.64 -1.56 2.15
CA ALA A 26 -2.12 -2.25 0.97
C ALA A 26 -3.64 -2.02 0.85
N ILE A 27 -4.04 -1.05 0.06
CA ILE A 27 -5.44 -0.60 -0.06
C ILE A 27 -5.93 -0.81 -1.49
N VAL A 28 -7.13 -1.34 -1.62
CA VAL A 28 -7.82 -1.43 -2.91
C VAL A 28 -8.73 -0.22 -3.08
N ASP A 29 -8.52 0.54 -4.14
CA ASP A 29 -9.37 1.65 -4.52
C ASP A 29 -10.59 1.13 -5.31
N VAL A 30 -11.79 1.38 -4.79
CA VAL A 30 -13.08 1.05 -5.40
C VAL A 30 -13.73 2.35 -5.86
N ILE A 31 -13.78 2.56 -7.17
CA ILE A 31 -14.24 3.81 -7.78
C ILE A 31 -15.70 3.65 -8.19
N CYS A 32 -16.55 4.58 -7.69
CA CYS A 32 -17.97 4.64 -7.99
C CYS A 32 -18.35 6.06 -8.40
N LYS A 33 -19.24 6.19 -9.41
CA LYS A 33 -19.89 7.46 -9.74
C LYS A 33 -21.13 7.63 -8.90
N VAL A 34 -21.33 8.80 -8.33
CA VAL A 34 -22.46 9.14 -7.49
C VAL A 34 -22.95 10.58 -7.77
N ASP A 35 -24.20 10.85 -7.44
CA ASP A 35 -24.71 12.21 -7.41
C ASP A 35 -24.36 12.93 -6.10
N ASP A 36 -24.39 14.27 -6.08
CA ASP A 36 -24.15 15.05 -4.88
C ASP A 36 -25.13 14.71 -3.73
N SER A 37 -26.35 14.28 -4.06
CA SER A 37 -27.33 13.80 -3.09
C SER A 37 -26.82 12.59 -2.29
N TYR A 38 -26.04 11.69 -2.90
CA TYR A 38 -25.46 10.55 -2.20
C TYR A 38 -24.49 11.00 -1.09
N ILE A 39 -23.65 11.98 -1.40
CA ILE A 39 -22.70 12.56 -0.43
C ILE A 39 -23.43 13.11 0.77
N THR A 40 -24.49 13.93 0.52
CA THR A 40 -25.29 14.56 1.57
C THR A 40 -26.06 13.54 2.41
N GLN A 41 -26.72 12.56 1.78
CA GLN A 41 -27.53 11.54 2.46
C GLN A 41 -26.69 10.62 3.38
N ASN A 42 -25.40 10.43 3.05
CA ASN A 42 -24.49 9.65 3.87
C ASN A 42 -23.66 10.50 4.86
N ASN A 43 -24.02 11.77 5.04
CA ASN A 43 -23.30 12.70 5.93
C ASN A 43 -21.79 12.75 5.66
N LEU A 44 -21.43 12.77 4.39
CA LEU A 44 -20.05 12.90 3.95
C LEU A 44 -19.75 14.35 3.61
N THR A 45 -18.51 14.76 3.80
CA THR A 45 -18.03 16.08 3.34
C THR A 45 -17.38 15.88 1.98
N LYS A 46 -17.94 16.56 0.96
CA LYS A 46 -17.44 16.48 -0.41
C LYS A 46 -15.97 16.88 -0.50
N SER A 47 -15.23 16.25 -1.40
CA SER A 47 -13.82 16.52 -1.69
C SER A 47 -12.87 16.30 -0.50
N THR A 48 -13.29 15.47 0.46
CA THR A 48 -12.47 15.13 1.63
C THR A 48 -12.23 13.62 1.73
N MET A 49 -11.34 13.23 2.65
CA MET A 49 -11.12 11.86 3.05
C MET A 49 -11.67 11.63 4.46
N LYS A 50 -12.49 10.59 4.61
CA LYS A 50 -13.01 10.11 5.89
C LYS A 50 -12.44 8.72 6.18
N LEU A 51 -11.81 8.54 7.34
CA LEU A 51 -11.49 7.21 7.87
C LEU A 51 -12.74 6.58 8.45
N ILE A 52 -13.02 5.34 8.05
CA ILE A 52 -14.11 4.51 8.57
C ILE A 52 -13.48 3.42 9.44
N PHE A 53 -13.91 3.32 10.68
CA PHE A 53 -13.38 2.35 11.65
C PHE A 53 -14.29 1.13 11.80
N ASP A 54 -15.58 1.27 11.48
CA ASP A 54 -16.56 0.20 11.57
C ASP A 54 -16.81 -0.43 10.19
N GLU A 55 -16.62 -1.75 10.10
CA GLU A 55 -16.80 -2.49 8.85
C GLU A 55 -18.26 -2.44 8.35
N ASN A 56 -19.24 -2.41 9.26
CA ASN A 56 -20.65 -2.35 8.87
C ASN A 56 -21.01 -0.96 8.33
N GLU A 57 -20.42 0.12 8.88
CA GLU A 57 -20.55 1.47 8.31
C GLU A 57 -20.01 1.46 6.89
N PHE A 58 -18.82 0.90 6.67
CA PHE A 58 -18.21 0.81 5.34
C PHE A 58 -19.07 0.00 4.36
N LYS A 59 -19.58 -1.16 4.78
CA LYS A 59 -20.48 -2.00 3.96
C LYS A 59 -21.76 -1.27 3.57
N LYS A 60 -22.35 -0.48 4.48
CA LYS A 60 -23.53 0.36 4.16
C LYS A 60 -23.24 1.35 3.06
N LEU A 61 -22.08 2.01 3.07
CA LEU A 61 -21.68 2.92 2.00
C LEU A 61 -21.54 2.22 0.63
N LEU A 62 -21.14 0.95 0.61
CA LEU A 62 -21.04 0.18 -0.64
C LEU A 62 -22.40 -0.31 -1.16
N THR A 63 -23.43 -0.33 -0.32
CA THR A 63 -24.73 -0.87 -0.69
C THR A 63 -25.35 -0.09 -1.86
N ASN A 64 -25.78 -0.80 -2.89
CA ASN A 64 -26.40 -0.25 -4.11
C ASN A 64 -25.50 0.67 -4.97
N LEU A 65 -24.21 0.73 -4.71
CA LEU A 65 -23.29 1.43 -5.58
C LEU A 65 -22.88 0.56 -6.77
N LYS A 66 -22.84 1.17 -7.95
CA LYS A 66 -22.25 0.56 -9.12
C LYS A 66 -20.75 0.82 -9.12
N ILE A 67 -19.98 -0.25 -8.97
CA ILE A 67 -18.52 -0.17 -9.04
C ILE A 67 -18.11 0.00 -10.51
N GLU A 68 -17.45 1.10 -10.83
CA GLU A 68 -16.92 1.38 -12.18
C GLU A 68 -15.54 0.73 -12.37
N LYS A 69 -14.70 0.77 -11.33
CA LYS A 69 -13.34 0.25 -11.38
C LYS A 69 -12.83 -0.15 -10.01
N THR A 70 -11.97 -1.16 -9.98
CA THR A 70 -11.22 -1.59 -8.80
C THR A 70 -9.74 -1.65 -9.17
N VAL A 71 -8.88 -0.98 -8.39
CA VAL A 71 -7.44 -0.91 -8.65
C VAL A 71 -6.63 -1.04 -7.36
N SER A 72 -5.42 -1.57 -7.46
CA SER A 72 -4.48 -1.53 -6.34
C SER A 72 -4.08 -0.08 -6.06
N GLY A 73 -4.15 0.34 -4.80
CA GLY A 73 -3.88 1.69 -4.34
C GLY A 73 -2.96 1.69 -3.12
N GLY A 74 -2.99 2.77 -2.36
CA GLY A 74 -2.08 3.06 -1.26
C GLY A 74 -1.00 4.05 -1.68
N SER A 75 -0.66 5.03 -0.81
CA SER A 75 0.18 6.16 -1.22
C SER A 75 1.60 5.74 -1.61
N VAL A 76 2.24 4.90 -0.78
CA VAL A 76 3.56 4.35 -1.09
C VAL A 76 3.48 3.34 -2.24
N ALA A 77 2.45 2.47 -2.27
CA ALA A 77 2.29 1.50 -3.35
C ALA A 77 2.19 2.19 -4.72
N ASN A 78 1.42 3.28 -4.83
CA ASN A 78 1.32 4.08 -6.06
C ASN A 78 2.65 4.69 -6.47
N SER A 79 3.45 5.17 -5.51
CA SER A 79 4.81 5.67 -5.77
C SER A 79 5.73 4.56 -6.28
N ILE A 80 5.64 3.37 -5.69
CA ILE A 80 6.43 2.19 -6.11
C ILE A 80 6.04 1.76 -7.53
N VAL A 81 4.74 1.75 -7.86
CA VAL A 81 4.26 1.50 -9.23
C VAL A 81 4.84 2.52 -10.21
N GLY A 82 4.80 3.82 -9.89
CA GLY A 82 5.38 4.86 -10.74
C GLY A 82 6.88 4.66 -10.98
N ILE A 83 7.64 4.26 -9.94
CA ILE A 83 9.08 3.97 -10.05
C ILE A 83 9.32 2.71 -10.89
N SER A 84 8.44 1.70 -10.80
CA SER A 84 8.49 0.51 -11.67
C SER A 84 8.30 0.89 -13.14
N GLN A 85 7.32 1.73 -13.44
CA GLN A 85 7.04 2.23 -14.80
C GLN A 85 8.21 3.01 -15.40
N LEU A 86 9.07 3.60 -14.56
CA LEU A 86 10.34 4.20 -14.97
C LEU A 86 11.47 3.19 -15.19
N GLY A 87 11.18 1.89 -15.20
CA GLY A 87 12.12 0.82 -15.50
C GLY A 87 12.99 0.35 -14.33
N ASN A 88 12.66 0.71 -13.10
CA ASN A 88 13.40 0.27 -11.92
C ASN A 88 12.84 -1.05 -11.37
N LYS A 89 13.71 -1.88 -10.81
CA LYS A 89 13.29 -3.03 -10.00
C LYS A 89 12.85 -2.55 -8.62
N VAL A 90 11.63 -2.84 -8.27
CA VAL A 90 11.00 -2.38 -7.03
C VAL A 90 10.21 -3.47 -6.36
N GLY A 91 9.94 -3.30 -5.07
CA GLY A 91 9.08 -4.20 -4.33
C GLY A 91 8.19 -3.46 -3.33
N PHE A 92 7.23 -4.19 -2.80
CA PHE A 92 6.29 -3.65 -1.82
C PHE A 92 5.98 -4.68 -0.73
N ILE A 93 5.92 -4.20 0.51
CA ILE A 93 5.41 -4.91 1.68
C ILE A 93 4.18 -4.18 2.17
N GLY A 94 3.06 -4.86 2.24
CA GLY A 94 1.81 -4.36 2.81
C GLY A 94 0.90 -5.53 3.11
N LYS A 95 0.07 -5.43 4.13
CA LYS A 95 -0.74 -6.54 4.63
C LYS A 95 -2.09 -6.58 3.94
N ILE A 96 -2.47 -7.74 3.41
CA ILE A 96 -3.78 -8.04 2.81
C ILE A 96 -4.35 -9.32 3.42
N SER A 97 -5.65 -9.53 3.31
CA SER A 97 -6.31 -10.79 3.63
C SER A 97 -6.38 -11.71 2.41
N ASP A 98 -6.58 -12.99 2.64
CA ASP A 98 -6.92 -13.96 1.60
C ASP A 98 -8.40 -13.87 1.25
N ASP A 99 -8.76 -12.77 0.58
CA ASP A 99 -10.08 -12.45 0.05
C ASP A 99 -9.98 -11.95 -1.40
N ASP A 100 -11.13 -11.72 -2.04
CA ASP A 100 -11.19 -11.30 -3.45
C ASP A 100 -10.43 -10.00 -3.72
N LEU A 101 -10.48 -9.04 -2.79
CA LEU A 101 -9.78 -7.77 -2.92
C LEU A 101 -8.26 -7.94 -2.73
N GLY A 102 -7.84 -8.79 -1.80
CA GLY A 102 -6.44 -9.14 -1.62
C GLY A 102 -5.84 -9.81 -2.86
N GLY A 103 -6.60 -10.72 -3.49
CA GLY A 103 -6.20 -11.31 -4.78
C GLY A 103 -6.02 -10.25 -5.88
N LYS A 104 -6.99 -9.35 -6.03
CA LYS A 104 -6.93 -8.23 -7.00
C LYS A 104 -5.77 -7.28 -6.72
N TYR A 105 -5.47 -7.02 -5.45
CA TYR A 105 -4.34 -6.20 -5.04
C TYR A 105 -3.01 -6.79 -5.50
N GLU A 106 -2.77 -8.06 -5.18
CA GLU A 106 -1.55 -8.78 -5.56
C GLU A 106 -1.38 -8.86 -7.08
N GLU A 107 -2.45 -9.20 -7.81
CA GLU A 107 -2.45 -9.22 -9.28
C GLU A 107 -2.17 -7.84 -9.88
N GLY A 108 -2.73 -6.78 -9.29
CA GLY A 108 -2.51 -5.41 -9.72
C GLY A 108 -1.04 -5.00 -9.63
N LEU A 109 -0.39 -5.26 -8.50
CA LEU A 109 1.04 -4.99 -8.32
C LEU A 109 1.90 -5.83 -9.29
N LYS A 110 1.55 -7.10 -9.49
CA LYS A 110 2.26 -7.99 -10.41
C LYS A 110 2.20 -7.49 -11.86
N LYS A 111 1.04 -6.99 -12.31
CA LYS A 111 0.88 -6.38 -13.65
C LYS A 111 1.79 -5.17 -13.87
N GLU A 112 2.07 -4.44 -12.82
CA GLU A 112 2.96 -3.27 -12.82
C GLU A 112 4.43 -3.64 -12.53
N ASN A 113 4.79 -4.94 -12.57
CA ASN A 113 6.13 -5.46 -12.31
C ASN A 113 6.68 -5.08 -10.92
N VAL A 114 5.82 -4.94 -9.93
CA VAL A 114 6.20 -4.74 -8.53
C VAL A 114 6.28 -6.10 -7.84
N GLU A 115 7.43 -6.43 -7.24
CA GLU A 115 7.60 -7.65 -6.46
C GLU A 115 6.91 -7.50 -5.10
N TYR A 116 5.96 -8.38 -4.80
CA TYR A 116 5.16 -8.31 -3.57
C TYR A 116 5.66 -9.29 -2.52
N PHE A 117 5.98 -8.79 -1.33
CA PHE A 117 6.68 -9.56 -0.28
C PHE A 117 5.81 -9.89 0.94
N TYR A 118 4.52 -9.97 0.77
CA TYR A 118 3.61 -10.46 1.79
C TYR A 118 2.90 -11.73 1.29
N SER A 119 2.90 -12.76 2.11
CA SER A 119 2.14 -13.99 1.82
C SER A 119 0.75 -13.86 2.42
N LYS A 120 -0.25 -13.65 1.57
CA LYS A 120 -1.63 -13.53 2.03
C LYS A 120 -2.10 -14.79 2.76
N LYS A 121 -2.89 -14.59 3.79
CA LYS A 121 -3.53 -15.62 4.60
C LYS A 121 -4.88 -15.10 5.07
N LYS A 122 -5.75 -15.99 5.55
CA LYS A 122 -7.01 -15.57 6.16
C LYS A 122 -6.70 -14.76 7.42
N GLU A 123 -7.06 -13.49 7.40
CA GLU A 123 -6.86 -12.55 8.49
C GLU A 123 -8.19 -12.27 9.22
N GLU A 124 -8.13 -11.64 10.39
CA GLU A 124 -9.30 -11.26 11.19
C GLU A 124 -10.15 -10.17 10.52
N LEU A 125 -9.49 -9.28 9.76
CA LEU A 125 -10.12 -8.18 9.03
C LEU A 125 -9.95 -8.38 7.53
N PRO A 126 -10.87 -7.87 6.70
CA PRO A 126 -10.72 -7.91 5.25
C PRO A 126 -9.59 -7.00 4.78
N THR A 127 -9.22 -7.16 3.51
CA THR A 127 -8.27 -6.29 2.82
C THR A 127 -8.71 -4.84 2.87
N GLY A 128 -7.77 -3.94 3.13
CA GLY A 128 -8.02 -2.50 3.19
C GLY A 128 -8.63 -1.96 1.90
N THR A 129 -9.62 -1.09 2.03
CA THR A 129 -10.38 -0.57 0.88
C THR A 129 -10.61 0.92 1.02
N CYS A 130 -10.42 1.66 -0.08
CA CYS A 130 -10.80 3.05 -0.21
C CYS A 130 -11.94 3.17 -1.22
N LEU A 131 -13.13 3.55 -0.75
CA LEU A 131 -14.24 3.89 -1.61
C LEU A 131 -14.05 5.32 -2.12
N ILE A 132 -13.87 5.46 -3.43
CA ILE A 132 -13.70 6.74 -4.11
C ILE A 132 -15.01 7.10 -4.82
N LEU A 133 -15.71 8.06 -4.28
CA LEU A 133 -16.99 8.57 -4.78
C LEU A 133 -16.71 9.77 -5.68
N VAL A 134 -17.03 9.62 -6.97
CA VAL A 134 -16.79 10.65 -7.99
C VAL A 134 -18.12 11.31 -8.34
N THR A 135 -18.26 12.62 -8.04
CA THR A 135 -19.43 13.42 -8.37
C THR A 135 -19.36 13.98 -9.81
N PRO A 136 -20.48 14.48 -10.39
CA PRO A 136 -20.53 14.94 -11.80
C PRO A 136 -19.52 16.04 -12.15
N ASP A 137 -19.11 16.85 -11.18
CA ASP A 137 -18.07 17.88 -11.31
C ASP A 137 -16.63 17.31 -11.22
N SER A 138 -16.50 15.98 -11.21
CA SER A 138 -15.23 15.24 -11.10
C SER A 138 -14.52 15.36 -9.75
N GLU A 139 -15.18 15.88 -8.73
CA GLU A 139 -14.66 15.89 -7.37
C GLU A 139 -14.68 14.49 -6.76
N ARG A 140 -13.70 14.22 -5.90
CA ARG A 140 -13.51 12.90 -5.26
C ARG A 140 -13.70 13.01 -3.77
N THR A 141 -14.64 12.23 -3.25
CA THR A 141 -14.80 12.03 -1.81
C THR A 141 -14.35 10.60 -1.47
N MET A 142 -13.44 10.47 -0.53
CA MET A 142 -12.82 9.19 -0.20
C MET A 142 -13.29 8.71 1.17
N CYS A 143 -13.71 7.45 1.25
CA CYS A 143 -14.04 6.76 2.50
C CYS A 143 -13.12 5.55 2.63
N THR A 144 -12.18 5.61 3.57
CA THR A 144 -11.13 4.60 3.72
C THR A 144 -11.39 3.73 4.95
N PHE A 145 -11.52 2.44 4.72
CA PHE A 145 -11.48 1.40 5.75
C PHE A 145 -10.15 0.67 5.64
N LEU A 146 -9.26 0.85 6.61
CA LEU A 146 -7.91 0.27 6.57
C LEU A 146 -7.90 -1.26 6.64
N GLY A 147 -8.93 -1.86 7.24
CA GLY A 147 -9.00 -3.31 7.39
C GLY A 147 -7.71 -3.87 8.00
N ILE A 148 -7.21 -4.95 7.39
CA ILE A 148 -5.98 -5.59 7.87
C ILE A 148 -4.71 -4.80 7.50
N ALA A 149 -4.76 -3.90 6.51
CA ALA A 149 -3.58 -3.13 6.10
C ALA A 149 -2.98 -2.31 7.25
N GLY A 150 -3.82 -1.70 8.09
CA GLY A 150 -3.39 -0.96 9.27
C GLY A 150 -2.88 -1.83 10.44
N LYS A 151 -2.81 -3.15 10.27
CA LYS A 151 -2.39 -4.13 11.30
C LYS A 151 -1.08 -4.85 10.96
N ILE A 152 -0.25 -4.22 10.13
CA ILE A 152 1.08 -4.74 9.86
C ILE A 152 1.89 -4.82 11.15
N ASN A 153 2.69 -5.86 11.30
CA ASN A 153 3.53 -6.08 12.47
C ASN A 153 4.95 -6.51 12.09
N GLU A 154 5.82 -6.67 13.06
CA GLU A 154 7.22 -7.03 12.83
C GLU A 154 7.42 -8.37 12.11
N TYR A 155 6.48 -9.32 12.22
CA TYR A 155 6.57 -10.64 11.57
C TYR A 155 6.21 -10.56 10.08
N ASP A 156 5.47 -9.54 9.67
CA ASP A 156 5.11 -9.29 8.28
C ASP A 156 6.28 -8.68 7.48
N VAL A 157 7.33 -8.21 8.17
CA VAL A 157 8.48 -7.53 7.55
C VAL A 157 9.49 -8.55 7.00
N ASN A 158 9.65 -8.58 5.68
CA ASN A 158 10.58 -9.46 4.99
C ASN A 158 12.02 -8.90 5.01
N LEU A 159 12.83 -9.36 5.95
CA LEU A 159 14.23 -8.90 6.11
C LEU A 159 15.12 -9.22 4.89
N LYS A 160 14.81 -10.29 4.14
CA LYS A 160 15.59 -10.61 2.93
C LYS A 160 15.34 -9.57 1.85
N ALA A 161 14.10 -9.11 1.68
CA ALA A 161 13.74 -8.05 0.75
C ALA A 161 14.39 -6.73 1.16
N ILE A 162 14.34 -6.36 2.45
CA ILE A 162 15.00 -5.15 2.98
C ILE A 162 16.50 -5.15 2.66
N LYS A 163 17.21 -6.24 2.96
CA LYS A 163 18.66 -6.34 2.73
C LYS A 163 19.06 -6.33 1.26
N LYS A 164 18.15 -6.65 0.36
CA LYS A 164 18.36 -6.60 -1.10
C LYS A 164 18.02 -5.25 -1.70
N SER A 165 17.34 -4.38 -0.97
CA SER A 165 16.96 -3.05 -1.45
C SER A 165 18.01 -2.00 -1.14
N GLU A 166 18.18 -1.03 -2.05
CA GLU A 166 19.03 0.13 -1.82
C GLU A 166 18.39 1.11 -0.84
N ILE A 167 17.08 1.34 -1.01
CA ILE A 167 16.30 2.28 -0.21
C ILE A 167 15.02 1.57 0.26
N ILE A 168 14.63 1.77 1.52
CA ILE A 168 13.26 1.52 1.96
C ILE A 168 12.47 2.82 1.95
N PHE A 169 11.21 2.76 1.49
CA PHE A 169 10.30 3.90 1.44
C PHE A 169 9.08 3.61 2.31
N LEU A 170 8.96 4.36 3.39
CA LEU A 170 7.96 4.14 4.45
C LEU A 170 6.78 5.09 4.30
N GLU A 171 5.58 4.56 4.54
CA GLU A 171 4.33 5.33 4.52
C GLU A 171 4.06 5.97 5.87
N GLY A 172 4.09 7.32 5.95
CA GLY A 172 3.84 8.06 7.19
C GLY A 172 2.47 7.80 7.81
N TYR A 173 1.45 7.52 7.00
CA TYR A 173 0.11 7.15 7.49
C TYR A 173 0.08 5.85 8.31
N LEU A 174 1.11 5.01 8.20
CA LEU A 174 1.23 3.76 8.95
C LEU A 174 2.09 3.91 10.21
N TRP A 175 2.60 5.13 10.51
CA TRP A 175 3.40 5.41 11.69
C TRP A 175 2.53 5.54 12.95
N ASP A 176 1.82 4.47 13.29
CA ASP A 176 0.98 4.39 14.48
C ASP A 176 1.65 3.61 15.60
N LYS A 177 1.36 4.00 16.86
CA LYS A 177 1.87 3.31 18.04
C LYS A 177 1.44 1.84 18.05
N GLY A 178 2.33 0.97 18.51
CA GLY A 178 2.09 -0.46 18.62
C GLY A 178 2.76 -1.26 17.50
N ASP A 179 2.04 -2.19 16.92
CA ASP A 179 2.61 -3.14 15.97
C ASP A 179 3.11 -2.51 14.66
N PRO A 180 2.43 -1.52 14.04
CA PRO A 180 2.96 -0.86 12.85
C PRO A 180 4.30 -0.16 13.12
N GLN A 181 4.43 0.51 14.28
CA GLN A 181 5.70 1.14 14.67
C GLN A 181 6.82 0.12 14.84
N LYS A 182 6.55 -1.03 15.49
CA LYS A 182 7.54 -2.12 15.63
C LYS A 182 7.97 -2.68 14.26
N ALA A 183 7.02 -2.80 13.32
CA ALA A 183 7.34 -3.20 11.95
C ALA A 183 8.30 -2.22 11.27
N PHE A 184 8.05 -0.92 11.43
CA PHE A 184 8.90 0.13 10.88
C PHE A 184 10.27 0.16 11.56
N ASP A 185 10.33 0.09 12.90
CA ASP A 185 11.59 0.02 13.65
C ASP A 185 12.44 -1.17 13.17
N LYS A 186 11.82 -2.33 12.96
CA LYS A 186 12.51 -3.51 12.41
C LYS A 186 13.03 -3.25 11.00
N ALA A 187 12.25 -2.61 10.15
CA ALA A 187 12.67 -2.27 8.79
C ALA A 187 13.82 -1.25 8.80
N ILE A 188 13.71 -0.19 9.58
CA ILE A 188 14.70 0.88 9.73
C ILE A 188 16.03 0.31 10.19
N ASN A 189 16.03 -0.49 11.26
CA ASN A 189 17.24 -1.07 11.86
C ASN A 189 17.97 -2.07 10.94
N ASN A 190 17.33 -2.53 9.86
CA ASN A 190 17.89 -3.51 8.93
C ASN A 190 18.10 -2.96 7.49
N SER A 191 17.88 -1.67 7.29
CA SER A 191 17.98 -1.01 5.99
C SER A 191 19.28 -0.23 5.81
N ASN A 192 19.62 0.06 4.55
CA ASN A 192 20.79 0.89 4.21
C ASN A 192 20.45 2.37 4.14
N LYS A 193 19.32 2.70 3.51
CA LYS A 193 18.82 4.07 3.33
C LYS A 193 17.31 4.09 3.52
N ILE A 194 16.81 5.19 4.05
CA ILE A 194 15.40 5.36 4.38
C ILE A 194 14.89 6.63 3.72
N ALA A 195 13.69 6.54 3.15
CA ALA A 195 12.84 7.65 2.79
C ALA A 195 11.47 7.45 3.44
N MET A 196 10.77 8.54 3.73
CA MET A 196 9.45 8.51 4.35
C MET A 196 8.58 9.62 3.76
N THR A 197 7.25 9.35 3.60
CA THR A 197 6.27 10.37 3.16
C THR A 197 5.85 11.24 4.31
#